data_8692218bfb14893e111d51a48c813ada
#
_entry.id   8692218bfb14893e111d51a48c813ada
#
_cell.length_a   1.000
_cell.length_b   1.000
_cell.length_c   1.000
_cell.angle_alpha   90.00
_cell.angle_beta   90.00
_cell.angle_gamma   90.00
#
_symmetry.space_group_name_H-M   'P 1'
#
loop_
_entity.id
_entity.type
_entity.pdbx_description
1 polymer ?
#
loop_
_entity_poly.entity_id
_entity_poly.type
_entity_poly.pdbx_seq_one_letter_code
_entity_poly.pdbx_strand_id
1 'polypeptide(L)'
;MIYKTEICVIIIFMNHIIEPFKMENICKIVETVKPIWTFCEWEESFRNFYAERIIRDNLFYNNMTFQLLSENEKELLAIIFFKKKTDTNDVNEWILNNWQKFDEEQKNSVRICSDFLETMESKVHALMNDDDIKLSLFVSLKKGEGSVLFKSMWQKMKNQGYKNMYLWTDCECNWQWYIKNGFTLVEESVYEKFSTETEKYKTYVFKKAIV
;
A
#
# COMPACT_ATOMS: atom_id res chain seq x y z
N MET A 1 24.18 16.66 -22.97
CA MET A 1 22.99 16.49 -22.10
C MET A 1 22.16 15.39 -22.75
N ILE A 2 22.31 14.16 -22.27
CA ILE A 2 21.61 12.98 -22.84
C ILE A 2 20.33 12.81 -22.01
N TYR A 3 19.19 13.14 -22.60
CA TYR A 3 17.89 12.82 -22.03
C TYR A 3 17.74 11.28 -22.03
N LYS A 4 17.83 10.66 -20.83
CA LYS A 4 17.36 9.30 -20.65
C LYS A 4 15.84 9.32 -20.80
N THR A 5 15.36 8.90 -21.96
CA THR A 5 13.95 8.59 -22.18
C THR A 5 13.64 7.38 -21.30
N GLU A 6 12.92 7.60 -20.20
CA GLU A 6 12.37 6.51 -19.39
C GLU A 6 11.41 5.70 -20.26
N ILE A 7 11.80 4.50 -20.60
CA ILE A 7 10.95 3.57 -21.32
C ILE A 7 9.88 3.11 -20.35
N CYS A 8 8.67 3.66 -20.51
CA CYS A 8 7.48 3.17 -19.81
C CYS A 8 7.20 1.75 -20.32
N VAL A 9 7.59 0.73 -19.57
CA VAL A 9 7.39 -0.67 -19.95
C VAL A 9 5.93 -1.01 -19.70
N ILE A 10 5.12 -1.04 -20.76
CA ILE A 10 3.77 -1.61 -20.75
C ILE A 10 3.93 -3.11 -20.97
N ILE A 11 3.51 -3.90 -19.99
CA ILE A 11 3.50 -5.37 -20.07
C ILE A 11 2.05 -5.78 -20.38
N ILE A 12 1.84 -6.39 -21.55
CA ILE A 12 0.53 -6.92 -21.95
C ILE A 12 0.53 -8.44 -21.66
N PHE A 13 -0.32 -8.86 -20.73
CA PHE A 13 -0.68 -10.26 -20.54
C PHE A 13 -2.12 -10.46 -21.02
N MET A 14 -2.46 -11.62 -21.60
CA MET A 14 -3.79 -11.93 -22.12
C MET A 14 -4.91 -11.17 -21.37
N ASN A 15 -5.47 -10.14 -22.01
CA ASN A 15 -6.53 -9.25 -21.52
C ASN A 15 -6.17 -8.27 -20.38
N HIS A 16 -4.88 -8.05 -20.07
CA HIS A 16 -4.44 -7.16 -19.00
C HIS A 16 -3.35 -6.20 -19.43
N ILE A 17 -3.40 -4.97 -18.93
CA ILE A 17 -2.36 -3.96 -19.08
C ILE A 17 -1.82 -3.59 -17.70
N ILE A 18 -0.49 -3.68 -17.55
CA ILE A 18 0.19 -3.19 -16.36
C ILE A 18 0.94 -1.93 -16.75
N GLU A 19 0.63 -0.85 -16.08
CA GLU A 19 1.25 0.46 -16.29
C GLU A 19 1.52 1.19 -14.97
N PRO A 20 2.30 2.29 -14.95
CA PRO A 20 2.42 3.15 -13.78
C PRO A 20 1.06 3.61 -13.27
N PHE A 21 0.91 3.67 -11.96
CA PHE A 21 -0.31 4.14 -11.32
C PHE A 21 -0.61 5.60 -11.73
N LYS A 22 -1.87 5.88 -12.00
CA LYS A 22 -2.35 7.21 -12.37
C LYS A 22 -3.24 7.77 -11.26
N MET A 23 -2.96 8.99 -10.84
CA MET A 23 -3.70 9.67 -9.76
C MET A 23 -5.21 9.83 -10.05
N GLU A 24 -5.63 9.85 -11.30
CA GLU A 24 -7.05 9.85 -11.69
C GLU A 24 -7.83 8.63 -11.18
N ASN A 25 -7.13 7.55 -10.86
CA ASN A 25 -7.74 6.33 -10.32
C ASN A 25 -7.82 6.29 -8.79
N ILE A 26 -7.29 7.30 -8.07
CA ILE A 26 -7.26 7.29 -6.60
C ILE A 26 -8.67 7.17 -5.99
N CYS A 27 -9.65 7.87 -6.55
CA CYS A 27 -11.05 7.80 -6.08
C CYS A 27 -11.62 6.39 -6.14
N LYS A 28 -11.29 5.59 -7.17
CA LYS A 28 -11.75 4.20 -7.28
C LYS A 28 -11.16 3.32 -6.18
N ILE A 29 -9.91 3.58 -5.79
CA ILE A 29 -9.27 2.86 -4.70
C ILE A 29 -9.91 3.29 -3.38
N VAL A 30 -10.11 4.59 -3.16
CA VAL A 30 -10.80 5.13 -1.98
C VAL A 30 -12.16 4.44 -1.78
N GLU A 31 -13.00 4.37 -2.83
CA GLU A 31 -14.29 3.69 -2.74
C GLU A 31 -14.18 2.20 -2.37
N THR A 32 -13.11 1.54 -2.81
CA THR A 32 -12.86 0.13 -2.50
C THR A 32 -12.43 -0.09 -1.06
N VAL A 33 -11.54 0.75 -0.53
CA VAL A 33 -10.93 0.54 0.80
C VAL A 33 -11.67 1.25 1.92
N LYS A 34 -12.42 2.29 1.62
CA LYS A 34 -13.19 3.09 2.59
C LYS A 34 -14.09 2.24 3.51
N PRO A 35 -14.84 1.23 3.02
CA PRO A 35 -15.64 0.38 3.90
C PRO A 35 -14.84 -0.44 4.90
N ILE A 36 -13.55 -0.66 4.63
CA ILE A 36 -12.64 -1.48 5.45
C ILE A 36 -11.85 -0.60 6.44
N TRP A 37 -11.42 0.59 6.00
CA TRP A 37 -10.50 1.43 6.75
C TRP A 37 -11.14 2.57 7.52
N THR A 38 -12.47 2.74 7.42
CA THR A 38 -13.19 3.84 8.07
C THR A 38 -14.46 3.35 8.74
N PHE A 39 -14.89 4.05 9.79
CA PHE A 39 -16.14 3.76 10.47
C PHE A 39 -17.33 4.29 9.67
N CYS A 40 -18.41 3.52 9.64
CA CYS A 40 -19.62 3.87 8.85
C CYS A 40 -20.38 5.08 9.40
N GLU A 41 -20.23 5.41 10.70
CA GLU A 41 -20.81 6.54 11.39
C GLU A 41 -20.10 7.87 11.10
N TRP A 42 -18.90 7.83 10.51
CA TRP A 42 -18.20 9.05 10.11
C TRP A 42 -18.85 9.68 8.88
N GLU A 43 -18.79 11.01 8.80
CA GLU A 43 -19.22 11.74 7.61
C GLU A 43 -18.45 11.30 6.37
N GLU A 44 -19.17 11.21 5.25
CA GLU A 44 -18.62 10.71 3.96
C GLU A 44 -17.38 11.50 3.51
N SER A 45 -17.37 12.81 3.75
CA SER A 45 -16.24 13.69 3.41
C SER A 45 -14.98 13.34 4.20
N PHE A 46 -15.14 12.97 5.48
CA PHE A 46 -14.03 12.56 6.34
C PHE A 46 -13.56 11.15 6.01
N ARG A 47 -14.48 10.23 5.74
CA ARG A 47 -14.15 8.86 5.31
C ARG A 47 -13.33 8.86 4.02
N ASN A 48 -13.70 9.67 3.04
CA ASN A 48 -12.94 9.81 1.80
C ASN A 48 -11.54 10.37 2.06
N PHE A 49 -11.43 11.44 2.84
CA PHE A 49 -10.14 12.02 3.20
C PHE A 49 -9.25 11.02 3.95
N TYR A 50 -9.80 10.31 4.94
CA TYR A 50 -9.06 9.36 5.76
C TYR A 50 -8.53 8.18 4.94
N ALA A 51 -9.36 7.60 4.07
CA ALA A 51 -8.96 6.52 3.17
C ALA A 51 -7.93 6.99 2.14
N GLU A 52 -8.12 8.17 1.52
CA GLU A 52 -7.17 8.75 0.57
C GLU A 52 -5.82 9.03 1.25
N ARG A 53 -5.82 9.53 2.47
CA ARG A 53 -4.61 9.77 3.25
C ARG A 53 -3.78 8.49 3.40
N ILE A 54 -4.38 7.34 3.73
CA ILE A 54 -3.67 6.07 3.85
C ILE A 54 -3.07 5.64 2.50
N ILE A 55 -3.79 5.84 1.40
CA ILE A 55 -3.27 5.54 0.06
C ILE A 55 -2.05 6.42 -0.23
N ARG A 56 -2.13 7.73 0.03
CA ARG A 56 -1.04 8.69 -0.20
C ARG A 56 0.17 8.44 0.68
N ASP A 57 0.00 7.95 1.89
CA ASP A 57 1.09 7.56 2.77
C ASP A 57 1.95 6.44 2.16
N ASN A 58 1.36 5.65 1.27
CA ASN A 58 2.02 4.57 0.55
C ASN A 58 2.40 4.92 -0.89
N LEU A 59 2.20 6.16 -1.32
CA LEU A 59 2.52 6.65 -2.67
C LEU A 59 3.84 7.43 -2.64
N PHE A 60 4.90 6.86 -3.21
CA PHE A 60 6.25 7.42 -3.20
C PHE A 60 6.68 7.90 -4.58
N TYR A 61 7.54 8.92 -4.63
CA TYR A 61 8.10 9.49 -5.87
C TYR A 61 9.28 8.63 -6.39
N ASN A 62 9.01 7.36 -6.71
CA ASN A 62 10.05 6.40 -7.06
C ASN A 62 9.76 5.59 -8.32
N ASN A 63 8.71 5.90 -9.06
CA ASN A 63 8.25 5.16 -10.25
C ASN A 63 7.99 3.65 -9.99
N MET A 64 7.70 3.28 -8.72
CA MET A 64 7.46 1.90 -8.32
C MET A 64 6.01 1.65 -7.87
N THR A 65 5.11 2.42 -8.44
CA THR A 65 3.67 2.32 -8.24
C THR A 65 3.00 1.85 -9.53
N PHE A 66 2.23 0.78 -9.46
CA PHE A 66 1.66 0.14 -10.66
C PHE A 66 0.18 -0.13 -10.48
N GLN A 67 -0.52 -0.10 -11.61
CA GLN A 67 -1.92 -0.51 -11.72
C GLN A 67 -2.10 -1.58 -12.79
N LEU A 68 -3.08 -2.46 -12.56
CA LEU A 68 -3.56 -3.45 -13.50
C LEU A 68 -4.91 -3.00 -14.05
N LEU A 69 -5.01 -2.93 -15.36
CA LEU A 69 -6.24 -2.59 -16.06
C LEU A 69 -6.70 -3.76 -16.92
N SER A 70 -8.01 -3.88 -17.13
CA SER A 70 -8.55 -4.72 -18.21
C SER A 70 -8.17 -4.11 -19.57
N GLU A 71 -7.83 -4.95 -20.55
CA GLU A 71 -7.40 -4.48 -21.87
C GLU A 71 -8.53 -3.74 -22.61
N ASN A 72 -9.73 -4.29 -22.57
CA ASN A 72 -10.85 -3.79 -23.37
C ASN A 72 -11.48 -2.52 -22.78
N GLU A 73 -11.79 -2.52 -21.47
CA GLU A 73 -12.57 -1.45 -20.82
C GLU A 73 -11.70 -0.44 -20.08
N LYS A 74 -10.38 -0.71 -19.96
CA LYS A 74 -9.45 0.08 -19.13
C LYS A 74 -9.93 0.22 -17.66
N GLU A 75 -10.71 -0.77 -17.22
CA GLU A 75 -11.17 -0.84 -15.84
C GLU A 75 -10.00 -1.15 -14.90
N LEU A 76 -9.93 -0.42 -13.79
CA LEU A 76 -8.95 -0.69 -12.74
C LEU A 76 -9.28 -1.98 -11.99
N LEU A 77 -8.35 -2.94 -11.99
CA LEU A 77 -8.51 -4.27 -11.42
C LEU A 77 -7.71 -4.48 -10.14
N ALA A 78 -6.51 -3.90 -10.06
CA ALA A 78 -5.64 -3.98 -8.90
C ALA A 78 -4.58 -2.87 -8.93
N ILE A 79 -4.01 -2.55 -7.76
CA ILE A 79 -2.84 -1.69 -7.61
C ILE A 79 -1.79 -2.36 -6.72
N ILE A 80 -0.53 -2.00 -6.95
CA ILE A 80 0.59 -2.43 -6.11
C ILE A 80 1.65 -1.33 -6.06
N PHE A 81 2.06 -0.94 -4.86
CA PHE A 81 3.06 0.10 -4.62
C PHE A 81 4.23 -0.49 -3.85
N PHE A 82 5.43 -0.09 -4.25
CA PHE A 82 6.66 -0.48 -3.58
C PHE A 82 7.47 0.73 -3.17
N LYS A 83 8.31 0.56 -2.17
CA LYS A 83 9.28 1.58 -1.74
C LYS A 83 10.60 0.95 -1.31
N LYS A 84 11.66 1.73 -1.44
CA LYS A 84 12.94 1.50 -0.77
C LYS A 84 12.89 2.14 0.62
N LYS A 85 13.85 1.77 1.46
CA LYS A 85 14.00 2.35 2.80
C LYS A 85 14.18 3.88 2.77
N THR A 86 14.77 4.42 1.72
CA THR A 86 15.11 5.86 1.58
C THR A 86 14.04 6.68 0.85
N ASP A 87 13.00 6.05 0.33
CA ASP A 87 11.98 6.77 -0.43
C ASP A 87 11.09 7.61 0.50
N THR A 88 10.72 8.79 0.03
CA THR A 88 9.86 9.76 0.74
C THR A 88 8.61 10.08 -0.06
N ASN A 89 7.60 10.64 0.60
CA ASN A 89 6.37 11.15 0.00
C ASN A 89 6.01 12.52 0.59
N ASP A 90 4.92 13.11 0.11
CA ASP A 90 4.42 14.42 0.53
C ASP A 90 3.13 14.35 1.37
N VAL A 91 2.81 13.19 1.91
CA VAL A 91 1.51 12.97 2.60
C VAL A 91 1.27 13.96 3.74
N ASN A 92 2.30 14.34 4.48
CA ASN A 92 2.16 15.30 5.58
C ASN A 92 1.77 16.70 5.09
N GLU A 93 2.36 17.15 3.98
CA GLU A 93 1.98 18.41 3.34
C GLU A 93 0.54 18.34 2.80
N TRP A 94 0.18 17.22 2.16
CA TRP A 94 -1.17 17.01 1.68
C TRP A 94 -2.20 17.01 2.82
N ILE A 95 -1.91 16.37 3.96
CA ILE A 95 -2.77 16.38 5.16
C ILE A 95 -2.98 17.83 5.63
N LEU A 96 -1.91 18.58 5.83
CA LEU A 96 -1.98 19.97 6.31
C LEU A 96 -2.82 20.87 5.39
N ASN A 97 -2.78 20.63 4.09
CA ASN A 97 -3.54 21.40 3.11
C ASN A 97 -5.02 21.00 3.01
N ASN A 98 -5.41 19.80 3.48
CA ASN A 98 -6.75 19.25 3.23
C ASN A 98 -7.60 19.00 4.48
N TRP A 99 -7.02 19.01 5.69
CA TRP A 99 -7.74 18.67 6.92
C TRP A 99 -8.37 19.85 7.67
N GLN A 100 -8.22 21.07 7.18
CA GLN A 100 -8.66 22.30 7.86
C GLN A 100 -10.18 22.35 8.15
N LYS A 101 -10.95 21.69 7.31
CA LYS A 101 -12.42 21.61 7.41
C LYS A 101 -12.93 20.63 8.45
N PHE A 102 -12.06 19.79 9.01
CA PHE A 102 -12.44 18.75 9.96
C PHE A 102 -12.28 19.25 11.41
N ASP A 103 -13.09 18.69 12.32
CA ASP A 103 -13.02 19.00 13.74
C ASP A 103 -11.80 18.37 14.45
N GLU A 104 -11.59 18.67 15.73
CA GLU A 104 -10.43 18.18 16.47
C GLU A 104 -10.48 16.67 16.77
N GLU A 105 -11.67 16.06 16.87
CA GLU A 105 -11.80 14.61 17.05
C GLU A 105 -11.39 13.87 15.78
N GLN A 106 -11.86 14.34 14.61
CA GLN A 106 -11.46 13.83 13.30
C GLN A 106 -9.95 14.00 13.06
N LYS A 107 -9.39 15.17 13.37
CA LYS A 107 -7.95 15.41 13.29
C LYS A 107 -7.15 14.50 14.23
N ASN A 108 -7.68 14.25 15.44
CA ASN A 108 -7.04 13.33 16.38
C ASN A 108 -7.03 11.89 15.83
N SER A 109 -8.10 11.44 15.18
CA SER A 109 -8.14 10.13 14.51
C SER A 109 -7.07 10.02 13.43
N VAL A 110 -6.83 11.10 12.67
CA VAL A 110 -5.74 11.15 11.67
C VAL A 110 -4.37 11.06 12.34
N ARG A 111 -4.13 11.77 13.45
CA ARG A 111 -2.85 11.71 14.20
C ARG A 111 -2.58 10.30 14.73
N ILE A 112 -3.59 9.65 15.33
CA ILE A 112 -3.47 8.28 15.84
C ILE A 112 -3.12 7.30 14.70
N CYS A 113 -3.76 7.44 13.55
CA CYS A 113 -3.44 6.63 12.38
C CYS A 113 -2.02 6.92 11.87
N SER A 114 -1.58 8.19 11.86
CA SER A 114 -0.21 8.55 11.47
C SER A 114 0.83 7.87 12.37
N ASP A 115 0.64 7.95 13.69
CA ASP A 115 1.51 7.30 14.67
C ASP A 115 1.58 5.77 14.45
N PHE A 116 0.43 5.16 14.12
CA PHE A 116 0.37 3.73 13.82
C PHE A 116 1.18 3.37 12.58
N LEU A 117 0.94 4.07 11.48
CA LEU A 117 1.64 3.81 10.22
C LEU A 117 3.15 4.04 10.36
N GLU A 118 3.57 5.12 11.02
CA GLU A 118 4.98 5.41 11.28
C GLU A 118 5.65 4.35 12.18
N THR A 119 4.92 3.86 13.19
CA THR A 119 5.38 2.76 14.04
C THR A 119 5.64 1.50 13.22
N MET A 120 4.71 1.13 12.35
CA MET A 120 4.84 -0.07 11.51
C MET A 120 5.91 0.10 10.43
N GLU A 121 6.03 1.29 9.84
CA GLU A 121 7.12 1.60 8.91
C GLU A 121 8.50 1.45 9.58
N SER A 122 8.65 2.01 10.77
CA SER A 122 9.91 1.94 11.53
C SER A 122 10.33 0.50 11.82
N LYS A 123 9.38 -0.37 12.18
CA LYS A 123 9.63 -1.81 12.40
C LYS A 123 10.16 -2.49 11.13
N VAL A 124 9.51 -2.27 9.99
CA VAL A 124 9.97 -2.85 8.71
C VAL A 124 11.31 -2.30 8.31
N HIS A 125 11.53 -0.99 8.41
CA HIS A 125 12.80 -0.35 8.07
C HIS A 125 13.97 -0.85 8.92
N ALA A 126 13.74 -1.20 10.19
CA ALA A 126 14.77 -1.78 11.05
C ALA A 126 15.26 -3.16 10.56
N LEU A 127 14.42 -3.89 9.81
CA LEU A 127 14.71 -5.22 9.28
C LEU A 127 15.29 -5.20 7.86
N MET A 128 15.09 -4.11 7.10
CA MET A 128 15.49 -4.00 5.70
C MET A 128 16.94 -3.57 5.53
N ASN A 129 17.59 -4.14 4.53
CA ASN A 129 18.86 -3.67 3.97
C ASN A 129 18.59 -2.79 2.73
N ASP A 130 19.67 -2.20 2.17
CA ASP A 130 19.56 -1.28 1.02
C ASP A 130 19.16 -1.98 -0.29
N ASP A 131 19.40 -3.29 -0.41
CA ASP A 131 19.01 -4.13 -1.54
C ASP A 131 17.66 -4.84 -1.37
N ASP A 132 16.92 -4.50 -0.33
CA ASP A 132 15.57 -4.97 -0.08
C ASP A 132 14.52 -3.99 -0.61
N ILE A 133 13.31 -4.48 -0.84
CA ILE A 133 12.15 -3.69 -1.26
C ILE A 133 10.97 -3.93 -0.31
N LYS A 134 10.21 -2.90 0.00
CA LYS A 134 8.96 -3.03 0.73
C LYS A 134 7.78 -3.01 -0.23
N LEU A 135 6.87 -3.98 -0.09
CA LEU A 135 5.51 -3.90 -0.61
C LEU A 135 4.73 -2.95 0.31
N SER A 136 4.49 -1.72 -0.17
CA SER A 136 3.91 -0.64 0.63
C SER A 136 2.39 -0.69 0.66
N LEU A 137 1.76 -0.88 -0.51
CA LEU A 137 0.32 -1.01 -0.63
C LEU A 137 -0.03 -2.05 -1.70
N PHE A 138 -1.04 -2.86 -1.41
CA PHE A 138 -1.54 -3.85 -2.35
C PHE A 138 -3.06 -3.99 -2.22
N VAL A 139 -3.81 -3.57 -3.24
CA VAL A 139 -5.27 -3.64 -3.26
C VAL A 139 -5.72 -4.36 -4.53
N SER A 140 -6.59 -5.35 -4.36
CA SER A 140 -7.25 -6.05 -5.45
C SER A 140 -8.72 -5.65 -5.48
N LEU A 141 -9.15 -4.97 -6.55
CA LEU A 141 -10.53 -4.52 -6.73
C LEU A 141 -11.42 -5.66 -7.24
N LYS A 142 -10.81 -6.64 -7.95
CA LYS A 142 -11.49 -7.85 -8.41
C LYS A 142 -10.78 -9.10 -7.91
N LYS A 143 -11.55 -10.11 -7.54
CA LYS A 143 -11.05 -11.40 -7.03
C LYS A 143 -10.11 -12.07 -8.04
N GLY A 144 -8.89 -12.38 -7.60
CA GLY A 144 -7.87 -13.05 -8.41
C GLY A 144 -6.90 -12.10 -9.13
N GLU A 145 -7.33 -10.88 -9.47
CA GLU A 145 -6.55 -9.94 -10.27
C GLU A 145 -5.30 -9.42 -9.53
N GLY A 146 -5.39 -9.25 -8.22
CA GLY A 146 -4.22 -8.93 -7.41
C GLY A 146 -3.10 -9.96 -7.57
N SER A 147 -3.42 -11.27 -7.65
CA SER A 147 -2.41 -12.31 -7.85
C SER A 147 -1.73 -12.23 -9.22
N VAL A 148 -2.43 -11.79 -10.26
CA VAL A 148 -1.86 -11.53 -11.58
C VAL A 148 -0.83 -10.40 -11.50
N LEU A 149 -1.23 -9.27 -10.93
CA LEU A 149 -0.36 -8.11 -10.76
C LEU A 149 0.85 -8.44 -9.87
N PHE A 150 0.64 -9.11 -8.75
CA PHE A 150 1.71 -9.50 -7.83
C PHE A 150 2.77 -10.38 -8.51
N LYS A 151 2.37 -11.42 -9.27
CA LYS A 151 3.30 -12.31 -9.98
C LYS A 151 4.15 -11.54 -10.99
N SER A 152 3.53 -10.66 -11.76
CA SER A 152 4.23 -9.83 -12.75
C SER A 152 5.24 -8.89 -12.09
N MET A 153 4.84 -8.24 -10.98
CA MET A 153 5.71 -7.33 -10.24
C MET A 153 6.81 -8.10 -9.49
N TRP A 154 6.54 -9.29 -8.99
CA TRP A 154 7.57 -10.16 -8.41
C TRP A 154 8.73 -10.40 -9.40
N GLN A 155 8.41 -10.77 -10.65
CA GLN A 155 9.43 -10.95 -11.67
C GLN A 155 10.18 -9.65 -11.97
N LYS A 156 9.51 -8.51 -11.99
CA LYS A 156 10.14 -7.19 -12.15
C LYS A 156 11.12 -6.90 -11.02
N MET A 157 10.74 -7.12 -9.75
CA MET A 157 11.61 -6.90 -8.60
C MET A 157 12.84 -7.83 -8.65
N LYS A 158 12.65 -9.09 -9.04
CA LYS A 158 13.76 -10.03 -9.27
C LYS A 158 14.73 -9.52 -10.34
N ASN A 159 14.22 -9.07 -11.48
CA ASN A 159 15.05 -8.55 -12.59
C ASN A 159 15.80 -7.25 -12.20
N GLN A 160 15.29 -6.48 -11.25
CA GLN A 160 15.95 -5.30 -10.69
C GLN A 160 16.99 -5.61 -9.61
N GLY A 161 17.14 -6.89 -9.23
CA GLY A 161 18.18 -7.37 -8.32
C GLY A 161 17.87 -7.22 -6.84
N TYR A 162 16.63 -6.93 -6.46
CA TYR A 162 16.23 -6.92 -5.05
C TYR A 162 16.38 -8.31 -4.43
N LYS A 163 16.80 -8.36 -3.16
CA LYS A 163 17.08 -9.59 -2.43
C LYS A 163 15.90 -10.13 -1.67
N ASN A 164 15.18 -9.26 -0.98
CA ASN A 164 14.02 -9.61 -0.19
C ASN A 164 12.90 -8.61 -0.40
N MET A 165 11.68 -9.09 -0.26
CA MET A 165 10.49 -8.26 -0.15
C MET A 165 9.97 -8.32 1.28
N TYR A 166 9.76 -7.15 1.87
CA TYR A 166 9.12 -6.99 3.18
C TYR A 166 7.75 -6.36 3.03
N LEU A 167 6.88 -6.61 3.98
CA LEU A 167 5.62 -5.88 4.17
C LEU A 167 5.19 -5.96 5.63
N TRP A 168 4.30 -5.09 6.03
CA TRP A 168 3.52 -5.25 7.24
C TRP A 168 2.02 -5.25 6.89
N THR A 169 1.23 -5.84 7.77
CA THR A 169 -0.24 -5.90 7.69
C THR A 169 -0.79 -6.11 9.11
N ASP A 170 -2.10 -6.13 9.25
CA ASP A 170 -2.79 -6.30 10.54
C ASP A 170 -3.84 -7.41 10.49
N CYS A 171 -4.52 -7.62 11.63
CA CYS A 171 -5.51 -8.68 11.79
C CYS A 171 -6.81 -8.45 10.99
N GLU A 172 -7.10 -7.22 10.55
CA GLU A 172 -8.28 -6.89 9.76
C GLU A 172 -8.06 -7.15 8.26
N CYS A 173 -6.80 -7.28 7.85
CA CYS A 173 -6.42 -7.58 6.47
C CYS A 173 -6.36 -9.09 6.19
N ASN A 174 -6.30 -9.47 4.90
CA ASN A 174 -6.13 -10.86 4.48
C ASN A 174 -4.65 -11.32 4.61
N TRP A 175 -4.10 -11.26 5.83
CA TRP A 175 -2.70 -11.58 6.11
C TRP A 175 -2.33 -13.03 5.78
N GLN A 176 -3.27 -13.98 5.88
CA GLN A 176 -3.05 -15.39 5.53
C GLN A 176 -2.70 -15.58 4.06
N TRP A 177 -3.09 -14.64 3.19
CA TRP A 177 -2.72 -14.67 1.78
C TRP A 177 -1.19 -14.63 1.60
N TYR A 178 -0.49 -13.85 2.41
CA TYR A 178 0.97 -13.74 2.34
C TYR A 178 1.64 -15.07 2.69
N ILE A 179 1.19 -15.76 3.75
CA ILE A 179 1.70 -17.09 4.11
C ILE A 179 1.50 -18.08 2.94
N LYS A 180 0.30 -18.13 2.36
CA LYS A 180 -0.02 -19.00 1.23
C LYS A 180 0.81 -18.69 -0.02
N ASN A 181 1.31 -17.46 -0.14
CA ASN A 181 2.19 -17.04 -1.23
C ASN A 181 3.68 -17.08 -0.86
N GLY A 182 4.05 -17.80 0.19
CA GLY A 182 5.42 -18.13 0.54
C GLY A 182 6.18 -17.01 1.26
N PHE A 183 5.49 -16.07 1.90
CA PHE A 183 6.09 -15.15 2.86
C PHE A 183 6.25 -15.82 4.21
N THR A 184 7.32 -15.49 4.90
CA THR A 184 7.59 -15.92 6.28
C THR A 184 7.21 -14.79 7.23
N LEU A 185 6.46 -15.11 8.26
CA LEU A 185 6.19 -14.18 9.37
C LEU A 185 7.50 -13.97 10.15
N VAL A 186 7.95 -12.73 10.26
CA VAL A 186 9.18 -12.37 10.96
C VAL A 186 8.93 -11.64 12.28
N GLU A 187 7.77 -10.99 12.42
CA GLU A 187 7.33 -10.37 13.67
C GLU A 187 5.80 -10.41 13.78
N GLU A 188 5.30 -10.78 14.94
CA GLU A 188 3.91 -10.57 15.37
C GLU A 188 3.95 -9.67 16.61
N SER A 189 3.13 -8.64 16.64
CA SER A 189 3.02 -7.75 17.79
C SER A 189 1.60 -7.25 17.99
N VAL A 190 1.32 -6.70 19.17
CA VAL A 190 0.04 -6.10 19.51
C VAL A 190 0.18 -4.58 19.49
N TYR A 191 -0.76 -3.90 18.85
CA TYR A 191 -0.86 -2.44 18.90
C TYR A 191 -1.93 -2.04 19.92
N GLU A 192 -1.48 -1.65 21.12
CA GLU A 192 -2.37 -1.43 22.27
C GLU A 192 -3.38 -0.31 22.05
N LYS A 193 -3.05 0.75 21.27
CA LYS A 193 -3.96 1.88 21.02
C LYS A 193 -5.22 1.48 20.25
N PHE A 194 -5.19 0.37 19.48
CA PHE A 194 -6.33 -0.17 18.72
C PHE A 194 -6.93 -1.42 19.38
N SER A 195 -6.32 -1.90 20.46
CA SER A 195 -6.81 -3.04 21.22
C SER A 195 -7.92 -2.64 22.19
N THR A 196 -8.84 -3.56 22.45
CA THR A 196 -9.84 -3.48 23.53
C THR A 196 -9.45 -4.41 24.68
N GLU A 197 -10.25 -4.40 25.74
CA GLU A 197 -10.06 -5.36 26.85
C GLU A 197 -10.24 -6.81 26.40
N THR A 198 -11.12 -7.03 25.43
CA THR A 198 -11.50 -8.37 24.95
C THR A 198 -10.82 -8.79 23.66
N GLU A 199 -10.32 -7.82 22.86
CA GLU A 199 -9.73 -8.12 21.56
C GLU A 199 -8.42 -7.36 21.36
N LYS A 200 -7.36 -8.11 21.01
CA LYS A 200 -6.03 -7.56 20.75
C LYS A 200 -5.84 -7.27 19.27
N TYR A 201 -5.54 -6.02 18.93
CA TYR A 201 -5.22 -5.62 17.57
C TYR A 201 -3.81 -6.08 17.20
N LYS A 202 -3.73 -7.13 16.40
CA LYS A 202 -2.46 -7.75 16.00
C LYS A 202 -1.92 -7.18 14.71
N THR A 203 -0.61 -7.02 14.67
CA THR A 203 0.15 -6.61 13.50
C THR A 203 1.21 -7.64 13.16
N TYR A 204 1.50 -7.78 11.88
CA TYR A 204 2.39 -8.80 11.34
C TYR A 204 3.39 -8.17 10.38
N VAL A 205 4.66 -8.53 10.52
CA VAL A 205 5.70 -8.21 9.54
C VAL A 205 6.09 -9.48 8.82
N PHE A 206 6.06 -9.45 7.50
CA PHE A 206 6.39 -10.56 6.63
C PHE A 206 7.63 -10.25 5.78
N LYS A 207 8.35 -11.33 5.45
CA LYS A 207 9.50 -11.31 4.55
C LYS A 207 9.41 -12.44 3.54
N LYS A 208 9.86 -12.21 2.30
CA LYS A 208 10.07 -13.25 1.30
C LYS A 208 11.33 -12.97 0.49
N ALA A 209 12.22 -13.98 0.35
CA ALA A 209 13.40 -13.89 -0.48
C ALA A 209 13.00 -13.84 -1.97
N ILE A 210 13.60 -12.92 -2.73
CA ILE A 210 13.43 -12.78 -4.17
C ILE A 210 14.56 -13.54 -4.86
N VAL A 211 14.33 -14.81 -5.17
CA VAL A 211 15.30 -15.74 -5.77
C VAL A 211 14.91 -16.15 -7.18
#